data_985ea331166b4fd8f9d3eedc7fbb7402
#
_entry.id   985ea331166b4fd8f9d3eedc7fbb7402
#
_cell.length_a   1.000
_cell.length_b   1.000
_cell.length_c   1.000
_cell.angle_alpha   90.00
_cell.angle_beta   90.00
_cell.angle_gamma   90.00
#
_symmetry.space_group_name_H-M   'P 1'
#
loop_
_entity.id
_entity.type
_entity.pdbx_description
1 polymer ?
#
loop_
_entity_poly.entity_id
_entity_poly.type
_entity_poly.pdbx_seq_one_letter_code
_entity_poly.pdbx_strand_id
1 'polypeptide(L)'
;AAVFTRSTDSQTLTVTNLTIGTDYRLFGTIKRSNTLEAGKPLATHTFDITNTSDIRTITGRIVLGKADCVKLVSVHQAASFGAISSTNQADTDITHMFKLDTGQKQLYYDLGGINTSQPQAKGITGSIQVVYTYYNHTNLSNRDFFSCDSYTATQYNKINPEVRDSLDFRPVKNDNGVGFKSLNFGIIKADSDITADWSFYLPRLDYLVLSDAKKLKIINGISALEPKPPTISGNEMILYSIGNAPFTGKVNSDVLLKSVKH
;
A
#
# COMPACT_ATOMS: atom_id res chain seq x y z
N ALA A 1 -39.18 4.18 2.08
CA ALA A 1 -37.88 4.34 2.75
C ALA A 1 -37.42 3.01 3.32
N ALA A 2 -36.13 2.72 3.28
CA ALA A 2 -35.57 1.52 3.91
C ALA A 2 -35.86 1.51 5.41
N VAL A 3 -36.19 0.34 5.94
CA VAL A 3 -36.46 0.15 7.38
C VAL A 3 -35.34 -0.70 7.97
N PHE A 4 -34.78 -0.24 9.08
CA PHE A 4 -33.70 -0.90 9.82
C PHE A 4 -34.26 -1.49 11.10
N THR A 5 -34.12 -2.80 11.28
CA THR A 5 -34.53 -3.49 12.50
C THR A 5 -33.33 -4.24 13.08
N ARG A 6 -33.03 -4.00 14.35
CA ARG A 6 -31.96 -4.66 15.08
C ARG A 6 -32.54 -5.79 15.92
N SER A 7 -31.89 -6.97 15.90
CA SER A 7 -32.26 -8.08 16.80
C SER A 7 -32.05 -7.71 18.29
N THR A 8 -32.74 -8.43 19.18
CA THR A 8 -32.65 -8.23 20.61
C THR A 8 -31.26 -8.45 21.19
N ASP A 9 -30.51 -9.39 20.61
CA ASP A 9 -29.11 -9.66 20.96
C ASP A 9 -28.13 -8.67 20.34
N SER A 10 -28.62 -7.75 19.50
CA SER A 10 -27.83 -6.74 18.79
C SER A 10 -26.79 -7.30 17.80
N GLN A 11 -26.89 -8.56 17.40
CA GLN A 11 -25.94 -9.20 16.48
C GLN A 11 -26.40 -9.16 15.02
N THR A 12 -27.68 -8.95 14.80
CA THR A 12 -28.27 -8.93 13.45
C THR A 12 -28.94 -7.60 13.16
N LEU A 13 -28.64 -7.04 12.01
CA LEU A 13 -29.33 -5.90 11.44
C LEU A 13 -30.10 -6.34 10.21
N THR A 14 -31.42 -6.22 10.23
CA THR A 14 -32.27 -6.51 9.07
C THR A 14 -32.64 -5.20 8.40
N VAL A 15 -32.45 -5.13 7.09
CA VAL A 15 -32.85 -4.00 6.26
C VAL A 15 -33.94 -4.45 5.31
N THR A 16 -35.09 -3.80 5.36
CA THR A 16 -36.26 -4.12 4.51
C THR A 16 -36.66 -2.91 3.68
N ASN A 17 -37.62 -3.14 2.76
CA ASN A 17 -38.11 -2.12 1.83
C ASN A 17 -37.01 -1.58 0.89
N LEU A 18 -36.14 -2.46 0.44
CA LEU A 18 -35.15 -2.15 -0.58
C LEU A 18 -35.74 -2.36 -1.97
N THR A 19 -35.34 -1.53 -2.92
CA THR A 19 -35.77 -1.66 -4.32
C THR A 19 -34.96 -2.76 -5.02
N ILE A 20 -35.63 -3.71 -5.63
CA ILE A 20 -34.95 -4.80 -6.36
C ILE A 20 -34.17 -4.22 -7.55
N GLY A 21 -32.95 -4.73 -7.77
CA GLY A 21 -32.09 -4.30 -8.89
C GLY A 21 -31.31 -3.01 -8.62
N THR A 22 -31.27 -2.54 -7.37
CA THR A 22 -30.46 -1.39 -6.96
C THR A 22 -29.34 -1.84 -6.04
N ASP A 23 -28.12 -1.35 -6.27
CA ASP A 23 -26.99 -1.57 -5.38
C ASP A 23 -27.08 -0.67 -4.15
N TYR A 24 -26.93 -1.26 -2.97
CA TYR A 24 -26.96 -0.54 -1.72
C TYR A 24 -25.63 -0.68 -1.00
N ARG A 25 -25.20 0.41 -0.37
CA ARG A 25 -24.05 0.42 0.55
C ARG A 25 -24.53 0.81 1.93
N LEU A 26 -24.17 0.01 2.93
CA LEU A 26 -24.49 0.27 4.33
C LEU A 26 -23.21 0.66 5.07
N PHE A 27 -23.22 1.81 5.71
CA PHE A 27 -22.18 2.26 6.62
C PHE A 27 -22.75 2.28 8.04
N GLY A 28 -22.03 1.70 8.97
CA GLY A 28 -22.47 1.64 10.35
C GLY A 28 -21.30 1.49 11.32
N THR A 29 -21.51 1.94 12.55
CA THR A 29 -20.59 1.72 13.66
C THR A 29 -21.09 0.56 14.50
N ILE A 30 -20.25 -0.44 14.72
CA ILE A 30 -20.54 -1.59 15.59
C ILE A 30 -19.62 -1.58 16.80
N LYS A 31 -20.14 -1.98 17.95
CA LYS A 31 -19.36 -2.21 19.17
C LYS A 31 -19.19 -3.72 19.34
N ARG A 32 -17.98 -4.16 19.48
CA ARG A 32 -17.64 -5.57 19.74
C ARG A 32 -16.90 -5.68 21.07
N SER A 33 -17.11 -6.79 21.78
CA SER A 33 -16.37 -7.18 22.98
C SER A 33 -15.45 -8.35 22.66
N ASN A 34 -14.39 -8.51 23.43
CA ASN A 34 -13.39 -9.59 23.25
C ASN A 34 -12.72 -9.58 21.87
N THR A 35 -12.38 -8.40 21.40
CA THR A 35 -11.74 -8.21 20.11
C THR A 35 -10.34 -8.85 20.06
N LEU A 36 -10.02 -9.47 18.94
CA LEU A 36 -8.70 -10.03 18.67
C LEU A 36 -8.06 -9.29 17.50
N GLU A 37 -6.74 -9.22 17.52
CA GLU A 37 -5.98 -8.68 16.42
C GLU A 37 -6.10 -9.57 15.18
N ALA A 38 -6.41 -8.96 14.04
CA ALA A 38 -6.46 -9.62 12.76
C ALA A 38 -5.15 -9.44 11.99
N GLY A 39 -4.66 -10.50 11.36
CA GLY A 39 -3.56 -10.39 10.41
C GLY A 39 -4.01 -9.82 9.07
N LYS A 40 -3.10 -9.15 8.38
CA LYS A 40 -3.26 -8.64 7.02
C LYS A 40 -2.26 -9.31 6.07
N PRO A 41 -2.44 -10.60 5.72
CA PRO A 41 -1.57 -11.25 4.76
C PRO A 41 -1.74 -10.64 3.37
N LEU A 42 -0.61 -10.38 2.71
CA LEU A 42 -0.59 -9.93 1.33
C LEU A 42 -0.90 -11.11 0.41
N ALA A 43 -1.84 -10.92 -0.50
CA ALA A 43 -2.22 -11.89 -1.51
C ALA A 43 -2.18 -11.26 -2.91
N THR A 44 -1.94 -12.08 -3.92
CA THR A 44 -2.05 -11.69 -5.33
C THR A 44 -3.38 -12.20 -5.88
N HIS A 45 -4.04 -11.38 -6.66
CA HIS A 45 -5.27 -11.75 -7.37
C HIS A 45 -5.17 -11.41 -8.84
N THR A 46 -5.71 -12.29 -9.66
CA THR A 46 -5.88 -12.10 -11.10
C THR A 46 -7.35 -11.88 -11.38
N PHE A 47 -7.67 -10.84 -12.12
CA PHE A 47 -9.05 -10.47 -12.46
C PHE A 47 -9.16 -10.25 -13.96
N ASP A 48 -10.04 -11.02 -14.59
CA ASP A 48 -10.26 -10.97 -16.04
C ASP A 48 -11.50 -10.13 -16.35
N ILE A 49 -11.36 -9.19 -17.27
CA ILE A 49 -12.44 -8.36 -17.78
C ILE A 49 -12.64 -8.72 -19.25
N THR A 50 -13.71 -9.45 -19.52
CA THR A 50 -13.96 -10.06 -20.83
C THR A 50 -15.04 -9.34 -21.64
N ASN A 51 -15.78 -8.44 -20.99
CA ASN A 51 -16.91 -7.74 -21.63
C ASN A 51 -16.45 -6.44 -22.29
N THR A 52 -16.79 -6.26 -23.56
CA THR A 52 -16.49 -5.05 -24.33
C THR A 52 -17.13 -3.78 -23.75
N SER A 53 -18.33 -3.88 -23.19
CA SER A 53 -19.02 -2.74 -22.59
C SER A 53 -18.32 -2.23 -21.36
N ASP A 54 -17.72 -3.12 -20.56
CA ASP A 54 -17.02 -2.75 -19.33
C ASP A 54 -15.72 -2.01 -19.60
N ILE A 55 -15.07 -2.26 -20.73
CA ILE A 55 -13.77 -1.68 -21.08
C ILE A 55 -13.91 -0.41 -21.94
N ARG A 56 -14.85 -0.42 -22.90
CA ARG A 56 -14.98 0.67 -23.90
C ARG A 56 -15.87 1.82 -23.46
N THR A 57 -16.86 1.54 -22.61
CA THR A 57 -17.83 2.54 -22.16
C THR A 57 -17.46 3.17 -20.81
N ILE A 58 -16.48 2.62 -20.12
CA ILE A 58 -16.08 3.12 -18.81
C ILE A 58 -15.20 4.36 -18.99
N THR A 59 -15.84 5.49 -18.91
CA THR A 59 -15.19 6.73 -18.50
C THR A 59 -14.97 6.67 -17.01
N GLY A 60 -13.82 6.11 -16.57
CA GLY A 60 -13.48 6.21 -15.18
C GLY A 60 -12.86 4.97 -14.54
N ARG A 61 -13.62 4.26 -13.74
CA ARG A 61 -13.12 3.27 -12.79
C ARG A 61 -13.71 1.88 -13.04
N ILE A 62 -12.85 0.88 -13.15
CA ILE A 62 -13.22 -0.54 -13.18
C ILE A 62 -12.98 -1.13 -11.79
N VAL A 63 -14.02 -1.71 -11.19
CA VAL A 63 -13.94 -2.32 -9.86
C VAL A 63 -13.32 -3.71 -9.95
N LEU A 64 -12.33 -4.00 -9.10
CA LEU A 64 -11.55 -5.25 -9.10
C LEU A 64 -12.08 -6.32 -8.13
N GLY A 65 -13.14 -6.04 -7.40
CA GLY A 65 -13.81 -7.01 -6.52
C GLY A 65 -13.10 -7.32 -5.19
N LYS A 66 -11.92 -6.77 -4.93
CA LYS A 66 -11.22 -6.87 -3.64
C LYS A 66 -11.02 -5.48 -3.04
N ALA A 67 -11.13 -5.40 -1.72
CA ALA A 67 -10.81 -4.19 -0.96
C ALA A 67 -9.32 -4.17 -0.58
N ASP A 68 -8.86 -3.04 -0.06
CA ASP A 68 -7.51 -2.86 0.49
C ASP A 68 -6.41 -3.29 -0.51
N CYS A 69 -6.55 -2.84 -1.76
CA CYS A 69 -5.56 -3.10 -2.81
C CYS A 69 -4.29 -2.29 -2.56
N VAL A 70 -3.13 -2.91 -2.81
CA VAL A 70 -1.81 -2.33 -2.48
C VAL A 70 -1.06 -1.91 -3.72
N LYS A 71 -0.96 -2.78 -4.73
CA LYS A 71 -0.15 -2.54 -5.92
C LYS A 71 -0.78 -3.17 -7.14
N LEU A 72 -0.81 -2.42 -8.23
CA LEU A 72 -1.03 -2.97 -9.58
C LEU A 72 0.27 -3.62 -10.03
N VAL A 73 0.21 -4.92 -10.32
CA VAL A 73 1.39 -5.69 -10.78
C VAL A 73 1.50 -5.57 -12.29
N SER A 74 0.44 -5.93 -13.00
CA SER A 74 0.39 -5.83 -14.46
C SER A 74 -1.04 -5.80 -14.99
N VAL A 75 -1.20 -5.23 -16.17
CA VAL A 75 -2.43 -5.32 -16.97
C VAL A 75 -2.01 -5.77 -18.36
N HIS A 76 -2.52 -6.92 -18.78
CA HIS A 76 -2.27 -7.46 -20.11
C HIS A 76 -3.54 -7.55 -20.92
N GLN A 77 -3.42 -7.34 -22.22
CA GLN A 77 -4.51 -7.40 -23.18
C GLN A 77 -4.41 -8.65 -24.05
N ALA A 78 -5.53 -9.32 -24.26
CA ALA A 78 -5.66 -10.40 -25.22
C ALA A 78 -5.90 -9.84 -26.64
N ALA A 79 -5.69 -10.67 -27.65
CA ALA A 79 -5.87 -10.29 -29.05
C ALA A 79 -7.34 -9.96 -29.39
N SER A 80 -8.31 -10.55 -28.70
CA SER A 80 -9.73 -10.36 -28.91
C SER A 80 -10.53 -10.32 -27.61
N PHE A 81 -11.78 -9.86 -27.69
CA PHE A 81 -12.71 -9.96 -26.57
C PHE A 81 -13.26 -11.38 -26.44
N GLY A 82 -13.51 -11.80 -25.22
CA GLY A 82 -13.97 -13.13 -24.84
C GLY A 82 -13.17 -13.71 -23.70
N ALA A 83 -13.38 -14.96 -23.38
CA ALA A 83 -12.67 -15.64 -22.31
C ALA A 83 -11.15 -15.63 -22.58
N ILE A 84 -10.36 -15.34 -21.56
CA ILE A 84 -8.89 -15.48 -21.60
C ILE A 84 -8.58 -16.97 -21.49
N SER A 85 -7.82 -17.49 -22.46
CA SER A 85 -7.54 -18.92 -22.60
C SER A 85 -6.20 -19.12 -23.31
N SER A 86 -5.79 -20.36 -23.52
CA SER A 86 -4.57 -20.68 -24.29
C SER A 86 -4.61 -20.22 -25.74
N THR A 87 -5.80 -20.00 -26.29
CA THR A 87 -6.00 -19.52 -27.69
C THR A 87 -6.25 -18.01 -27.77
N ASN A 88 -6.57 -17.36 -26.64
CA ASN A 88 -6.76 -15.92 -26.53
C ASN A 88 -6.02 -15.42 -25.30
N GLN A 89 -4.71 -15.49 -25.35
CA GLN A 89 -3.84 -15.12 -24.22
C GLN A 89 -3.73 -13.62 -24.08
N ALA A 90 -3.60 -13.16 -22.84
CA ALA A 90 -3.37 -11.77 -22.51
C ALA A 90 -1.86 -11.50 -22.45
N ASP A 91 -1.25 -11.28 -23.61
CA ASP A 91 0.22 -11.18 -23.77
C ASP A 91 0.73 -9.74 -23.93
N THR A 92 -0.15 -8.83 -24.36
CA THR A 92 0.25 -7.44 -24.59
C THR A 92 0.19 -6.63 -23.31
N ASP A 93 1.35 -6.17 -22.82
CA ASP A 93 1.43 -5.33 -21.61
C ASP A 93 0.91 -3.91 -21.88
N ILE A 94 -0.15 -3.55 -21.20
CA ILE A 94 -0.78 -2.22 -21.24
C ILE A 94 -0.88 -1.59 -19.83
N THR A 95 -0.05 -2.04 -18.90
CA THR A 95 -0.04 -1.60 -17.50
C THR A 95 0.05 -0.07 -17.37
N HIS A 96 0.82 0.56 -18.24
CA HIS A 96 1.03 2.02 -18.26
C HIS A 96 -0.23 2.84 -18.53
N MET A 97 -1.29 2.22 -19.09
CA MET A 97 -2.57 2.88 -19.37
C MET A 97 -3.45 3.00 -18.12
N PHE A 98 -3.11 2.33 -17.03
CA PHE A 98 -3.96 2.23 -15.85
C PHE A 98 -3.27 2.73 -14.59
N LYS A 99 -4.09 3.26 -13.70
CA LYS A 99 -3.68 3.64 -12.34
C LYS A 99 -4.56 2.92 -11.33
N LEU A 100 -3.93 2.34 -10.31
CA LEU A 100 -4.65 1.69 -9.21
C LEU A 100 -5.34 2.73 -8.33
N ASP A 101 -6.61 2.49 -8.05
CA ASP A 101 -7.33 3.03 -6.90
C ASP A 101 -7.38 1.93 -5.83
N THR A 102 -6.71 2.14 -4.71
CA THR A 102 -6.59 1.15 -3.65
C THR A 102 -7.91 0.81 -2.97
N GLY A 103 -8.93 1.63 -3.16
CA GLY A 103 -10.22 1.52 -2.47
C GLY A 103 -10.19 2.00 -1.03
N GLN A 104 -9.04 2.45 -0.52
CA GLN A 104 -8.93 2.98 0.84
C GLN A 104 -9.58 4.35 0.94
N LYS A 105 -10.46 4.49 1.90
CA LYS A 105 -11.11 5.74 2.27
C LYS A 105 -10.76 6.06 3.73
N GLN A 106 -11.01 7.28 4.14
CA GLN A 106 -10.67 7.74 5.49
C GLN A 106 -11.26 6.88 6.62
N LEU A 107 -12.48 6.38 6.45
CA LEU A 107 -13.21 5.66 7.49
C LEU A 107 -13.52 4.19 7.14
N TYR A 108 -13.23 3.74 5.93
CA TYR A 108 -13.56 2.38 5.47
C TYR A 108 -12.72 1.95 4.27
N TYR A 109 -12.72 0.65 4.00
CA TYR A 109 -12.18 0.08 2.78
C TYR A 109 -13.29 -0.13 1.76
N ASP A 110 -13.25 0.60 0.65
CA ASP A 110 -14.07 0.33 -0.51
C ASP A 110 -13.37 -0.71 -1.40
N LEU A 111 -14.08 -1.27 -2.35
CA LEU A 111 -13.48 -2.14 -3.36
C LEU A 111 -12.44 -1.37 -4.16
N GLY A 112 -11.27 -1.96 -4.35
CA GLY A 112 -10.24 -1.41 -5.21
C GLY A 112 -10.67 -1.37 -6.68
N GLY A 113 -10.02 -0.53 -7.45
CA GLY A 113 -10.31 -0.38 -8.86
C GLY A 113 -9.09 0.04 -9.67
N ILE A 114 -9.22 0.00 -10.97
CA ILE A 114 -8.28 0.64 -11.88
C ILE A 114 -8.98 1.78 -12.62
N ASN A 115 -8.27 2.88 -12.77
CA ASN A 115 -8.70 4.03 -13.55
C ASN A 115 -7.89 4.07 -14.85
N THR A 116 -8.54 4.33 -15.96
CA THR A 116 -7.83 4.66 -17.19
C THR A 116 -7.18 6.03 -17.02
N SER A 117 -5.88 6.10 -17.16
CA SER A 117 -5.11 7.35 -16.96
C SER A 117 -5.28 8.37 -18.09
N GLN A 118 -5.95 7.97 -19.19
CA GLN A 118 -6.15 8.80 -20.39
C GLN A 118 -7.49 8.48 -21.06
N PRO A 119 -8.05 9.35 -21.92
CA PRO A 119 -9.18 9.03 -22.76
C PRO A 119 -8.88 7.92 -23.80
N GLN A 120 -7.88 7.14 -23.60
CA GLN A 120 -7.29 6.16 -24.50
C GLN A 120 -7.86 4.74 -24.35
N ALA A 121 -9.02 4.55 -23.76
CA ALA A 121 -9.78 3.31 -23.95
C ALA A 121 -10.00 2.95 -25.44
N LYS A 122 -9.69 3.88 -26.35
CA LYS A 122 -9.69 3.67 -27.80
C LYS A 122 -8.64 2.67 -28.30
N GLY A 123 -7.61 2.36 -27.51
CA GLY A 123 -6.55 1.38 -27.87
C GLY A 123 -6.81 -0.04 -27.36
N ILE A 124 -7.84 -0.25 -26.54
CA ILE A 124 -8.12 -1.58 -26.00
C ILE A 124 -8.99 -2.35 -27.01
N THR A 125 -8.44 -3.40 -27.56
CA THR A 125 -9.04 -4.20 -28.64
C THR A 125 -9.43 -5.61 -28.22
N GLY A 126 -9.09 -6.02 -26.99
CA GLY A 126 -9.37 -7.35 -26.45
C GLY A 126 -9.66 -7.32 -24.95
N SER A 127 -9.95 -8.50 -24.43
CA SER A 127 -10.12 -8.71 -22.98
C SER A 127 -8.85 -8.34 -22.24
N ILE A 128 -8.98 -7.87 -21.01
CA ILE A 128 -7.83 -7.51 -20.18
C ILE A 128 -7.75 -8.40 -18.95
N GLN A 129 -6.54 -8.79 -18.61
CA GLN A 129 -6.20 -9.48 -17.38
C GLN A 129 -5.44 -8.53 -16.47
N VAL A 130 -5.97 -8.32 -15.28
CA VAL A 130 -5.41 -7.43 -14.26
C VAL A 130 -4.84 -8.25 -13.13
N VAL A 131 -3.54 -8.13 -12.88
CA VAL A 131 -2.86 -8.75 -11.74
C VAL A 131 -2.53 -7.67 -10.73
N TYR A 132 -2.98 -7.87 -9.49
CA TYR A 132 -2.75 -6.91 -8.41
C TYR A 132 -2.58 -7.60 -7.07
N THR A 133 -1.98 -6.91 -6.12
CA THR A 133 -1.85 -7.37 -4.74
C THR A 133 -2.82 -6.61 -3.84
N TYR A 134 -3.35 -7.31 -2.85
CA TYR A 134 -4.29 -6.78 -1.86
C TYR A 134 -4.06 -7.44 -0.50
N TYR A 135 -4.51 -6.80 0.56
CA TYR A 135 -4.53 -7.43 1.87
C TYR A 135 -5.79 -8.28 2.03
N ASN A 136 -5.58 -9.56 2.34
CA ASN A 136 -6.68 -10.49 2.48
C ASN A 136 -7.29 -10.43 3.88
N HIS A 137 -8.56 -10.02 3.95
CA HIS A 137 -9.31 -9.91 5.20
C HIS A 137 -10.25 -11.10 5.45
N THR A 138 -10.09 -12.21 4.74
CA THR A 138 -11.09 -13.29 4.69
C THR A 138 -11.24 -14.15 5.94
N ASN A 139 -10.39 -14.03 6.92
CA ASN A 139 -10.44 -14.84 8.14
C ASN A 139 -10.66 -13.97 9.39
N LEU A 140 -11.66 -13.10 9.35
CA LEU A 140 -11.93 -12.12 10.41
C LEU A 140 -12.90 -12.62 11.49
N SER A 141 -13.27 -13.91 11.51
CA SER A 141 -14.13 -14.44 12.59
C SER A 141 -13.44 -14.21 13.94
N ASN A 142 -14.08 -13.43 14.81
CA ASN A 142 -13.59 -13.00 16.13
C ASN A 142 -12.30 -12.15 16.12
N ARG A 143 -11.96 -11.52 14.99
CA ARG A 143 -10.80 -10.65 14.86
C ARG A 143 -11.27 -9.30 14.33
N ASP A 144 -11.05 -8.26 15.10
CA ASP A 144 -11.81 -7.03 14.91
C ASP A 144 -10.96 -5.77 14.74
N PHE A 145 -9.65 -5.84 14.89
CA PHE A 145 -8.81 -4.67 14.69
C PHE A 145 -7.48 -5.03 14.03
N PHE A 146 -6.90 -4.04 13.38
CA PHE A 146 -5.56 -4.12 12.82
C PHE A 146 -4.61 -3.23 13.60
N SER A 147 -3.40 -3.72 13.83
CA SER A 147 -2.31 -2.99 14.47
C SER A 147 -1.08 -2.96 13.55
N CYS A 148 0.02 -2.40 14.04
CA CYS A 148 1.31 -2.53 13.35
C CYS A 148 1.75 -4.00 13.20
N ASP A 149 1.38 -4.85 14.15
CA ASP A 149 1.72 -6.28 14.16
C ASP A 149 0.85 -7.12 13.21
N SER A 150 -0.21 -6.52 12.66
CA SER A 150 -1.08 -7.19 11.66
C SER A 150 -0.36 -7.47 10.35
N TYR A 151 0.72 -6.79 10.06
CA TYR A 151 1.51 -6.94 8.85
C TYR A 151 2.76 -7.78 9.12
N THR A 152 3.21 -8.57 8.15
CA THR A 152 4.54 -9.18 8.27
C THR A 152 5.64 -8.12 8.21
N ALA A 153 6.76 -8.35 8.88
CA ALA A 153 7.87 -7.40 8.92
C ALA A 153 8.35 -6.97 7.51
N THR A 154 8.34 -7.90 6.56
CA THR A 154 8.72 -7.62 5.17
C THR A 154 7.72 -6.72 4.44
N GLN A 155 6.43 -6.90 4.70
CA GLN A 155 5.36 -6.08 4.11
C GLN A 155 5.35 -4.69 4.72
N TYR A 156 5.56 -4.64 6.02
CA TYR A 156 5.60 -3.40 6.77
C TYR A 156 6.71 -2.48 6.26
N ASN A 157 7.92 -2.98 6.02
CA ASN A 157 9.03 -2.20 5.49
C ASN A 157 8.80 -1.64 4.07
N LYS A 158 7.90 -2.23 3.30
CA LYS A 158 7.62 -1.79 1.91
C LYS A 158 6.56 -0.71 1.80
N ILE A 159 5.73 -0.50 2.83
CA ILE A 159 4.56 0.38 2.72
C ILE A 159 4.95 1.84 2.84
N ASN A 160 5.72 2.18 3.82
CA ASN A 160 6.32 3.51 4.00
C ASN A 160 7.35 3.47 5.14
N PRO A 161 8.61 3.13 4.87
CA PRO A 161 9.62 2.98 5.91
C PRO A 161 9.98 4.30 6.61
N GLU A 162 9.69 5.45 5.97
CA GLU A 162 10.13 6.74 6.43
C GLU A 162 9.25 7.33 7.56
N VAL A 163 7.96 7.11 7.49
CA VAL A 163 6.98 7.73 8.42
C VAL A 163 6.38 6.70 9.37
N ARG A 164 6.38 5.46 9.00
CA ARG A 164 5.71 4.38 9.69
C ARG A 164 6.12 4.20 11.14
N ASP A 165 7.42 4.24 11.40
CA ASP A 165 7.97 4.00 12.74
C ASP A 165 7.87 5.24 13.63
N SER A 166 7.50 6.38 13.06
CA SER A 166 7.40 7.65 13.77
C SER A 166 5.95 7.99 14.17
N LEU A 167 4.98 7.65 13.32
CA LEU A 167 3.58 8.01 13.52
C LEU A 167 2.67 6.85 13.14
N ASP A 168 2.41 5.95 14.07
CA ASP A 168 1.44 4.88 13.89
C ASP A 168 0.28 5.05 14.90
N PHE A 169 -0.89 5.42 14.38
CA PHE A 169 -2.09 5.66 15.19
C PHE A 169 -3.01 4.44 15.29
N ARG A 170 -2.57 3.30 14.78
CA ARG A 170 -3.35 2.08 14.89
C ARG A 170 -3.36 1.56 16.33
N PRO A 171 -4.41 0.82 16.72
CA PRO A 171 -4.47 0.22 18.05
C PRO A 171 -3.24 -0.65 18.33
N VAL A 172 -2.76 -0.61 19.55
CA VAL A 172 -1.69 -1.46 20.05
C VAL A 172 -2.32 -2.63 20.81
N LYS A 173 -1.90 -3.84 20.50
CA LYS A 173 -2.38 -5.06 21.17
C LYS A 173 -2.07 -5.04 22.66
N ASN A 174 -3.00 -5.52 23.47
CA ASN A 174 -2.76 -5.74 24.90
C ASN A 174 -1.71 -6.83 25.14
N ASP A 175 -0.97 -6.72 26.24
CA ASP A 175 0.06 -7.68 26.61
C ASP A 175 -0.51 -9.09 26.90
N ASN A 176 -1.78 -9.18 27.28
CA ASN A 176 -2.50 -10.45 27.45
C ASN A 176 -3.02 -11.03 26.12
N GLY A 177 -2.78 -10.39 24.99
CA GLY A 177 -3.18 -10.84 23.66
C GLY A 177 -4.65 -10.64 23.33
N VAL A 178 -5.47 -10.12 24.23
CA VAL A 178 -6.92 -9.89 24.02
C VAL A 178 -7.20 -8.39 24.04
N GLY A 179 -7.86 -7.92 22.98
CA GLY A 179 -8.19 -6.51 22.81
C GLY A 179 -6.97 -5.63 22.57
N PHE A 180 -7.16 -4.35 22.65
CA PHE A 180 -6.11 -3.35 22.46
C PHE A 180 -5.91 -2.51 23.71
N LYS A 181 -4.71 -1.98 23.89
CA LYS A 181 -4.40 -1.07 24.99
C LYS A 181 -5.27 0.17 24.87
N SER A 182 -6.01 0.46 25.92
CA SER A 182 -6.64 1.76 26.06
C SER A 182 -5.54 2.78 26.33
N LEU A 183 -5.18 3.52 25.28
CA LEU A 183 -4.28 4.65 25.46
C LEU A 183 -5.02 5.74 26.22
N ASN A 184 -4.36 6.38 27.18
CA ASN A 184 -4.91 7.54 27.91
C ASN A 184 -5.21 8.74 26.99
N PHE A 185 -4.74 8.68 25.77
CA PHE A 185 -5.05 9.63 24.70
C PHE A 185 -6.16 9.00 23.87
N GLY A 186 -7.36 9.40 23.94
CA GLY A 186 -8.46 8.85 23.13
C GLY A 186 -8.10 8.62 21.66
N ILE A 187 -8.96 7.93 20.94
CA ILE A 187 -8.85 7.80 19.48
C ILE A 187 -8.97 9.21 18.88
N ILE A 188 -8.03 9.57 18.02
CA ILE A 188 -8.04 10.86 17.35
C ILE A 188 -9.33 10.98 16.53
N LYS A 189 -10.06 12.03 16.74
CA LYS A 189 -11.29 12.33 16.01
C LYS A 189 -10.93 12.65 14.55
N ALA A 190 -11.74 12.17 13.61
CA ALA A 190 -11.61 12.57 12.20
C ALA A 190 -11.67 14.12 12.10
N ASP A 191 -10.88 14.65 11.17
CA ASP A 191 -10.75 16.10 10.90
C ASP A 191 -10.20 16.91 12.10
N SER A 192 -9.40 16.27 12.96
CA SER A 192 -8.67 16.95 14.03
C SER A 192 -7.23 17.20 13.62
N ASP A 193 -6.70 18.35 13.97
CA ASP A 193 -5.29 18.68 13.79
C ASP A 193 -4.44 17.98 14.87
N ILE A 194 -3.28 17.49 14.45
CA ILE A 194 -2.29 16.89 15.33
C ILE A 194 -0.99 17.68 15.14
N THR A 195 -0.46 18.15 16.26
CA THR A 195 0.89 18.73 16.27
C THR A 195 1.82 17.74 16.95
N ALA A 196 2.92 17.40 16.29
CA ALA A 196 3.94 16.51 16.83
C ALA A 196 5.33 17.05 16.50
N ASP A 197 6.19 17.07 17.50
CA ASP A 197 7.61 17.33 17.33
C ASP A 197 8.35 16.01 17.25
N TRP A 198 9.21 15.88 16.26
CA TRP A 198 9.96 14.65 16.02
C TRP A 198 11.38 14.94 15.52
N SER A 199 12.31 14.09 15.91
CA SER A 199 13.69 14.13 15.44
C SER A 199 13.91 13.02 14.43
N PHE A 200 14.65 13.28 13.39
CA PHE A 200 14.98 12.30 12.37
C PHE A 200 16.44 12.42 11.92
N TYR A 201 16.97 11.34 11.35
CA TYR A 201 18.29 11.36 10.75
C TYR A 201 18.25 12.13 9.42
N LEU A 202 19.11 13.13 9.31
CA LEU A 202 19.28 13.88 8.09
C LEU A 202 19.97 13.03 7.00
N PRO A 203 19.68 13.25 5.73
CA PRO A 203 20.37 12.57 4.64
C PRO A 203 21.86 12.94 4.62
N ARG A 204 22.68 12.00 4.12
CA ARG A 204 24.14 12.16 4.04
C ARG A 204 24.69 11.50 2.79
N LEU A 205 25.73 12.09 2.22
CA LEU A 205 26.51 11.50 1.14
C LEU A 205 27.90 11.11 1.67
N ASP A 206 28.26 9.84 1.53
CA ASP A 206 29.56 9.30 1.92
C ASP A 206 30.31 8.80 0.70
N TYR A 207 31.62 8.67 0.80
CA TYR A 207 32.44 8.01 -0.22
C TYR A 207 33.12 6.79 0.33
N LEU A 208 33.11 5.69 -0.44
CA LEU A 208 34.05 4.59 -0.27
C LEU A 208 35.26 4.89 -1.13
N VAL A 209 36.42 5.00 -0.52
CA VAL A 209 37.66 5.33 -1.19
C VAL A 209 38.72 4.26 -0.98
N LEU A 210 39.63 4.14 -1.95
CA LEU A 210 40.86 3.39 -1.85
C LEU A 210 41.98 4.40 -1.53
N SER A 211 42.65 4.22 -0.40
CA SER A 211 43.78 5.05 -0.02
C SER A 211 45.06 4.59 -0.74
N ASP A 212 46.10 5.45 -0.74
CA ASP A 212 47.45 5.15 -1.24
C ASP A 212 48.07 3.94 -0.53
N ALA A 213 47.74 3.70 0.73
CA ALA A 213 48.12 2.51 1.50
C ALA A 213 47.35 1.23 1.07
N LYS A 214 46.61 1.25 -0.05
CA LYS A 214 45.79 0.13 -0.58
C LYS A 214 44.73 -0.37 0.41
N LYS A 215 44.21 0.51 1.25
CA LYS A 215 43.15 0.20 2.23
C LYS A 215 41.83 0.87 1.81
N LEU A 216 40.72 0.14 1.98
CA LEU A 216 39.40 0.70 1.85
C LEU A 216 39.06 1.55 3.08
N LYS A 217 38.50 2.72 2.84
CA LYS A 217 38.08 3.67 3.86
C LYS A 217 36.77 4.31 3.47
N ILE A 218 35.92 4.59 4.44
CA ILE A 218 34.70 5.39 4.24
C ILE A 218 34.99 6.80 4.73
N ILE A 219 34.73 7.78 3.86
CA ILE A 219 34.74 9.20 4.19
C ILE A 219 33.31 9.64 4.34
N ASN A 220 32.94 9.98 5.56
CA ASN A 220 31.59 10.43 5.88
C ASN A 220 31.41 11.90 5.50
N GLY A 221 30.32 12.20 4.82
CA GLY A 221 29.88 13.56 4.59
C GLY A 221 29.22 14.19 5.82
N ILE A 222 28.80 15.40 5.68
CA ILE A 222 28.03 16.14 6.69
C ILE A 222 26.55 15.91 6.44
N SER A 223 25.82 15.49 7.48
CA SER A 223 24.37 15.31 7.40
C SER A 223 23.71 16.69 7.28
N ALA A 224 22.87 16.87 6.26
CA ALA A 224 22.15 18.11 5.98
C ALA A 224 20.86 17.79 5.19
N LEU A 225 19.91 18.74 5.14
CA LEU A 225 18.71 18.60 4.28
C LEU A 225 19.09 18.41 2.82
N GLU A 226 20.13 19.12 2.38
CA GLU A 226 20.75 18.97 1.06
C GLU A 226 22.23 18.60 1.25
N PRO A 227 22.55 17.30 1.40
CA PRO A 227 23.89 16.86 1.71
C PRO A 227 24.84 17.10 0.52
N LYS A 228 26.01 17.64 0.82
CA LYS A 228 27.09 17.79 -0.15
C LYS A 228 28.08 16.65 -0.03
N PRO A 229 28.71 16.22 -1.14
CA PRO A 229 29.77 15.23 -1.10
C PRO A 229 30.91 15.66 -0.16
N PRO A 230 31.53 14.70 0.55
CA PRO A 230 32.69 15.02 1.39
C PRO A 230 33.90 15.40 0.52
N THR A 231 34.77 16.23 1.08
CA THR A 231 36.07 16.54 0.46
C THR A 231 37.01 15.37 0.64
N ILE A 232 37.72 14.99 -0.41
CA ILE A 232 38.75 13.94 -0.39
C ILE A 232 40.15 14.55 -0.45
N SER A 233 41.11 13.88 0.13
CA SER A 233 42.52 14.21 -0.06
C SER A 233 43.02 13.72 -1.44
N GLY A 234 43.97 14.42 -2.05
CA GLY A 234 44.41 14.19 -3.42
C GLY A 234 44.99 12.79 -3.75
N ASN A 235 45.26 11.99 -2.72
CA ASN A 235 45.86 10.66 -2.84
C ASN A 235 44.83 9.51 -2.66
N GLU A 236 43.54 9.80 -2.68
CA GLU A 236 42.47 8.84 -2.47
C GLU A 236 41.63 8.67 -3.75
N MET A 237 41.36 7.43 -4.13
CA MET A 237 40.53 7.11 -5.28
C MET A 237 39.12 6.79 -4.85
N ILE A 238 38.11 7.50 -5.35
CA ILE A 238 36.71 7.24 -5.04
C ILE A 238 36.27 5.99 -5.80
N LEU A 239 35.77 4.98 -5.07
CA LEU A 239 35.21 3.77 -5.68
C LEU A 239 33.67 3.87 -5.81
N TYR A 240 33.01 4.33 -4.74
CA TYR A 240 31.55 4.44 -4.69
C TYR A 240 31.11 5.69 -3.96
N SER A 241 30.02 6.26 -4.42
CA SER A 241 29.24 7.25 -3.69
C SER A 241 28.08 6.53 -2.98
N ILE A 242 27.94 6.75 -1.68
CA ILE A 242 26.95 6.12 -0.83
C ILE A 242 25.95 7.19 -0.43
N GLY A 243 24.72 7.11 -0.94
CA GLY A 243 23.63 8.00 -0.55
C GLY A 243 22.84 7.39 0.60
N ASN A 244 22.90 8.00 1.76
CA ASN A 244 22.05 7.66 2.90
C ASN A 244 20.81 8.55 2.87
N ALA A 245 19.63 7.95 2.69
CA ALA A 245 18.37 8.68 2.71
C ALA A 245 18.04 9.16 4.14
N PRO A 246 17.19 10.20 4.29
CA PRO A 246 16.68 10.58 5.60
C PRO A 246 15.93 9.40 6.23
N PHE A 247 15.88 9.35 7.54
CA PHE A 247 15.21 8.28 8.33
C PHE A 247 15.82 6.87 8.20
N THR A 248 16.96 6.71 7.56
CA THR A 248 17.62 5.42 7.42
C THR A 248 18.13 4.93 8.78
N GLY A 249 17.47 3.96 9.39
CA GLY A 249 17.86 3.34 10.66
C GLY A 249 18.68 2.05 10.49
N LYS A 250 18.66 1.46 9.28
CA LYS A 250 19.39 0.21 8.97
C LYS A 250 19.99 0.30 7.57
N VAL A 251 21.18 -0.26 7.43
CA VAL A 251 21.80 -0.47 6.12
C VAL A 251 21.08 -1.64 5.44
N ASN A 252 20.20 -1.33 4.53
CA ASN A 252 19.50 -2.30 3.69
C ASN A 252 19.58 -1.84 2.22
N SER A 253 18.81 -2.45 1.35
CA SER A 253 18.76 -2.16 -0.10
C SER A 253 18.42 -0.70 -0.48
N ASP A 254 18.10 0.15 0.49
CA ASP A 254 17.70 1.54 0.26
C ASP A 254 18.91 2.50 0.25
N VAL A 255 20.10 1.99 0.55
CA VAL A 255 21.36 2.72 0.38
C VAL A 255 21.72 2.72 -1.11
N LEU A 256 21.57 3.88 -1.75
CA LEU A 256 21.95 4.04 -3.16
C LEU A 256 23.48 4.01 -3.30
N LEU A 257 23.99 2.88 -3.80
CA LEU A 257 25.38 2.74 -4.19
C LEU A 257 25.53 3.11 -5.67
N LYS A 258 26.25 4.18 -5.95
CA LYS A 258 26.64 4.55 -7.31
C LYS A 258 28.15 4.33 -7.50
N SER A 259 28.52 3.48 -8.43
CA SER A 259 29.92 3.37 -8.84
C SER A 259 30.36 4.67 -9.51
N VAL A 260 31.51 5.17 -9.15
CA VAL A 260 32.12 6.33 -9.81
C VAL A 260 32.99 5.79 -10.96
N LYS A 261 32.65 6.15 -12.19
CA LYS A 261 33.49 5.85 -13.36
C LYS A 261 34.66 6.84 -13.37
N HIS A 262 35.86 6.33 -13.46
CA HIS A 262 37.10 7.09 -13.64
C HIS A 262 37.48 7.18 -15.10
#